data_f66d0c12cbc9b2cb4c65fc3208204c2e
#
_entry.id   f66d0c12cbc9b2cb4c65fc3208204c2e
#
_cell.length_a   1.000
_cell.length_b   1.000
_cell.length_c   1.000
_cell.angle_alpha   90.00
_cell.angle_beta   90.00
_cell.angle_gamma   90.00
#
_symmetry.space_group_name_H-M   'P 1'
#
loop_
_entity.id
_entity.type
_entity.pdbx_description
1 polymer ?
#
loop_
_entity_poly.entity_id
_entity_poly.type
_entity_poly.pdbx_seq_one_letter_code
_entity_poly.pdbx_strand_id
1 'polypeptide(L)'
;MLNLKTIAKIIGALLGLEALLMSVCLCVSLLYQDKDIIAFIWSILITIVAGGAFRLMGRHANNTISRRDAYFVVAVTWIIFSLFGTLPFLISGYITSFTNAFFETMSGFTTTGASIVDFPEHFPKGLLFWRSLTQWIGGLGIVFFTIAILPSLVGGSLKVFAAEATGPIKSKLHPRLSMGAKWIWMVYFVLTAACVVSYKVCGMNWFDAFNYAMTSTATGGFSTESSSIATFHSPAEEYVCTIFCFLSGVNFTLLYTSVAGFKLKEMLKNSEFKFYAVMIAGFTLFIMLELIFRCNYEVEHAFRSSAFQVVSFITTTGLFSDDAAKWPHVTWVVLAACMFFGGSSGSTSGGIKSIRGVMLVKVIKNEFRQILHPNAVLPMKVDGYNVQMCKRVTLLAFIGLYLFLAVICAFTMIAAGIDSTNSMTITLSSLGNVGPTLGLEIGPTMSWNELPDFAKWISSFLMLVGRLELFSVLVLFTPSFWKEN
;
A
#
# COMPACT_ATOMS: atom_id res chain seq x y z
N MET A 1 11.46 29.56 -3.64
CA MET A 1 11.84 28.96 -2.32
C MET A 1 10.71 28.11 -1.77
N LEU A 2 11.05 27.04 -1.00
CA LEU A 2 10.07 26.27 -0.25
C LEU A 2 9.53 27.08 0.93
N ASN A 3 8.22 26.98 1.19
CA ASN A 3 7.61 27.65 2.34
C ASN A 3 7.75 26.80 3.61
N LEU A 4 8.96 26.75 4.19
CA LEU A 4 9.29 25.93 5.35
C LEU A 4 8.38 26.16 6.55
N LYS A 5 7.87 27.39 6.75
CA LYS A 5 6.94 27.69 7.85
C LYS A 5 5.59 27.00 7.66
N THR A 6 5.06 27.00 6.44
CA THR A 6 3.80 26.29 6.13
C THR A 6 3.99 24.77 6.22
N ILE A 7 5.14 24.28 5.76
CA ILE A 7 5.51 22.84 5.85
C ILE A 7 5.57 22.41 7.33
N ALA A 8 6.29 23.17 8.17
CA ALA A 8 6.38 22.88 9.61
C ALA A 8 5.00 22.87 10.29
N LYS A 9 4.13 23.84 9.96
CA LYS A 9 2.76 23.89 10.50
C LYS A 9 1.96 22.63 10.17
N ILE A 10 2.08 22.13 8.94
CA ILE A 10 1.38 20.92 8.49
C ILE A 10 1.95 19.69 9.21
N ILE A 11 3.27 19.53 9.23
CA ILE A 11 3.94 18.43 9.91
C ILE A 11 3.57 18.41 11.40
N GLY A 12 3.59 19.55 12.07
CA GLY A 12 3.19 19.63 13.48
C GLY A 12 1.75 19.22 13.76
N ALA A 13 0.82 19.51 12.84
CA ALA A 13 -0.56 19.06 12.96
C ALA A 13 -0.69 17.54 12.71
N LEU A 14 0.09 17.02 11.78
CA LEU A 14 0.12 15.59 11.45
C LEU A 14 0.71 14.76 12.59
N LEU A 15 1.80 15.21 13.23
CA LEU A 15 2.35 14.56 14.43
C LEU A 15 1.34 14.56 15.60
N GLY A 16 0.54 15.62 15.76
CA GLY A 16 -0.55 15.62 16.72
C GLY A 16 -1.61 14.55 16.43
N LEU A 17 -1.88 14.30 15.16
CA LEU A 17 -2.76 13.21 14.74
C LEU A 17 -2.13 11.84 15.04
N GLU A 18 -0.85 11.65 14.74
CA GLU A 18 -0.12 10.41 15.03
C GLU A 18 -0.11 10.10 16.54
N ALA A 19 0.12 11.11 17.38
CA ALA A 19 0.01 10.97 18.84
C ALA A 19 -1.41 10.54 19.29
N LEU A 20 -2.46 11.08 18.66
CA LEU A 20 -3.84 10.64 18.90
C LEU A 20 -4.02 9.16 18.56
N LEU A 21 -3.47 8.69 17.46
CA LEU A 21 -3.56 7.30 17.04
C LEU A 21 -2.78 6.37 17.98
N MET A 22 -1.59 6.78 18.43
CA MET A 22 -0.86 6.06 19.50
C MET A 22 -1.68 6.00 20.80
N SER A 23 -2.49 7.02 21.10
CA SER A 23 -3.38 6.99 22.28
C SER A 23 -4.47 5.91 22.18
N VAL A 24 -4.93 5.58 20.97
CA VAL A 24 -5.84 4.44 20.76
C VAL A 24 -5.13 3.13 21.10
N CYS A 25 -3.87 2.96 20.68
CA CYS A 25 -3.06 1.79 21.01
C CYS A 25 -2.78 1.69 22.51
N LEU A 26 -2.54 2.83 23.17
CA LEU A 26 -2.43 2.88 24.63
C LEU A 26 -3.70 2.36 25.33
N CYS A 27 -4.90 2.71 24.82
CA CYS A 27 -6.15 2.15 25.34
C CYS A 27 -6.21 0.63 25.18
N VAL A 28 -5.73 0.09 24.05
CA VAL A 28 -5.64 -1.37 23.85
C VAL A 28 -4.66 -1.99 24.85
N SER A 29 -3.46 -1.43 25.01
CA SER A 29 -2.47 -1.91 26.00
C SER A 29 -3.03 -1.91 27.42
N LEU A 30 -3.81 -0.88 27.79
CA LEU A 30 -4.47 -0.79 29.09
C LEU A 30 -5.55 -1.87 29.27
N LEU A 31 -6.32 -2.17 28.24
CA LEU A 31 -7.36 -3.22 28.28
C LEU A 31 -6.77 -4.62 28.48
N TYR A 32 -5.60 -4.88 27.88
CA TYR A 32 -4.91 -6.17 27.99
C TYR A 32 -3.86 -6.20 29.12
N GLN A 33 -3.62 -5.05 29.81
CA GLN A 33 -2.64 -4.90 30.90
C GLN A 33 -1.21 -5.32 30.47
N ASP A 34 -0.83 -4.96 29.25
CA ASP A 34 0.43 -5.34 28.65
C ASP A 34 1.60 -4.46 29.16
N LYS A 35 2.83 -4.93 28.92
CA LYS A 35 4.07 -4.26 29.36
C LYS A 35 4.45 -3.02 28.55
N ASP A 36 3.78 -2.75 27.44
CA ASP A 36 4.07 -1.66 26.51
C ASP A 36 3.38 -0.32 26.84
N ILE A 37 2.59 -0.27 27.93
CA ILE A 37 1.88 0.94 28.40
C ILE A 37 2.85 2.12 28.54
N ILE A 38 3.99 1.93 29.22
CA ILE A 38 4.98 2.98 29.47
C ILE A 38 5.61 3.45 28.16
N ALA A 39 5.86 2.53 27.23
CA ALA A 39 6.41 2.86 25.91
C ALA A 39 5.46 3.75 25.11
N PHE A 40 4.16 3.46 25.10
CA PHE A 40 3.17 4.32 24.45
C PHE A 40 3.06 5.70 25.12
N ILE A 41 3.07 5.79 26.45
CA ILE A 41 3.02 7.08 27.16
C ILE A 41 4.20 7.98 26.73
N TRP A 42 5.43 7.47 26.75
CA TRP A 42 6.60 8.22 26.32
C TRP A 42 6.57 8.56 24.84
N SER A 43 6.16 7.63 24.00
CA SER A 43 6.04 7.87 22.54
C SER A 43 5.06 8.99 22.23
N ILE A 44 3.89 8.99 22.86
CA ILE A 44 2.88 10.03 22.73
C ILE A 44 3.44 11.37 23.21
N LEU A 45 4.09 11.42 24.36
CA LEU A 45 4.67 12.65 24.92
C LEU A 45 5.72 13.25 23.96
N ILE A 46 6.67 12.45 23.50
CA ILE A 46 7.72 12.87 22.56
C ILE A 46 7.10 13.39 21.27
N THR A 47 6.11 12.67 20.71
CA THR A 47 5.44 13.05 19.46
C THR A 47 4.64 14.35 19.61
N ILE A 48 3.95 14.55 20.75
CA ILE A 48 3.22 15.80 21.03
C ILE A 48 4.19 16.97 21.17
N VAL A 49 5.29 16.81 21.91
CA VAL A 49 6.30 17.85 22.09
C VAL A 49 6.92 18.25 20.77
N ALA A 50 7.31 17.26 19.96
CA ALA A 50 7.84 17.53 18.61
C ALA A 50 6.81 18.21 17.71
N GLY A 51 5.55 17.71 17.70
CA GLY A 51 4.46 18.32 16.95
C GLY A 51 4.17 19.76 17.36
N GLY A 52 4.22 20.03 18.67
CA GLY A 52 4.11 21.39 19.25
C GLY A 52 5.23 22.29 18.79
N ALA A 53 6.48 21.82 18.81
CA ALA A 53 7.65 22.57 18.34
C ALA A 53 7.53 22.94 16.85
N PHE A 54 7.17 21.97 15.99
CA PHE A 54 6.92 22.23 14.57
C PHE A 54 5.78 23.23 14.34
N ARG A 55 4.71 23.15 15.12
CA ARG A 55 3.57 24.06 15.04
C ARG A 55 3.94 25.49 15.48
N LEU A 56 4.78 25.63 16.49
CA LEU A 56 5.30 26.93 16.93
C LEU A 56 6.22 27.56 15.87
N MET A 57 7.11 26.77 15.23
CA MET A 57 7.93 27.23 14.10
C MET A 57 7.06 27.73 12.93
N GLY A 58 5.91 27.08 12.72
CA GLY A 58 4.95 27.43 11.66
C GLY A 58 3.89 28.48 12.05
N ARG A 59 3.94 29.09 13.24
CA ARG A 59 2.86 29.96 13.77
C ARG A 59 2.50 31.14 12.84
N HIS A 60 3.47 31.73 12.18
CA HIS A 60 3.28 32.87 11.28
C HIS A 60 3.31 32.49 9.79
N ALA A 61 2.97 31.24 9.48
CA ALA A 61 2.96 30.77 8.10
C ALA A 61 1.77 31.32 7.31
N ASN A 62 2.02 31.79 6.10
CA ASN A 62 0.98 32.06 5.12
C ASN A 62 0.45 30.72 4.61
N ASN A 63 -0.88 30.53 4.60
CA ASN A 63 -1.51 29.25 4.19
C ASN A 63 -1.46 28.99 2.68
N THR A 64 -0.49 29.56 1.96
CA THR A 64 -0.30 29.33 0.52
C THR A 64 0.68 28.18 0.29
N ILE A 65 0.26 27.18 -0.46
CA ILE A 65 1.07 26.00 -0.80
C ILE A 65 1.34 26.02 -2.30
N SER A 66 2.61 26.00 -2.70
CA SER A 66 3.03 25.81 -4.08
C SER A 66 2.95 24.33 -4.47
N ARG A 67 3.10 24.00 -5.77
CA ARG A 67 3.20 22.60 -6.20
C ARG A 67 4.45 21.92 -5.65
N ARG A 68 5.57 22.66 -5.52
CA ARG A 68 6.83 22.17 -4.94
C ARG A 68 6.67 21.82 -3.46
N ASP A 69 6.06 22.75 -2.69
CA ASP A 69 5.76 22.50 -1.27
C ASP A 69 4.89 21.25 -1.09
N ALA A 70 3.91 21.02 -1.97
CA ALA A 70 3.03 19.88 -1.90
C ALA A 70 3.79 18.54 -2.07
N TYR A 71 4.66 18.41 -3.08
CA TYR A 71 5.48 17.21 -3.27
C TYR A 71 6.43 16.99 -2.08
N PHE A 72 7.07 18.06 -1.61
CA PHE A 72 7.98 17.98 -0.48
C PHE A 72 7.26 17.55 0.81
N VAL A 73 6.13 18.19 1.14
CA VAL A 73 5.32 17.85 2.33
C VAL A 73 4.89 16.38 2.29
N VAL A 74 4.39 15.89 1.15
CA VAL A 74 3.93 14.51 1.04
C VAL A 74 5.09 13.56 1.35
N ALA A 75 6.21 13.66 0.65
CA ALA A 75 7.34 12.74 0.85
C ALA A 75 7.91 12.81 2.28
N VAL A 76 8.11 14.02 2.81
CA VAL A 76 8.66 14.21 4.16
C VAL A 76 7.69 13.74 5.25
N THR A 77 6.39 13.89 5.05
CA THR A 77 5.38 13.38 5.99
C THR A 77 5.52 11.87 6.19
N TRP A 78 5.64 11.10 5.13
CA TRP A 78 5.79 9.64 5.23
C TRP A 78 7.05 9.24 6.00
N ILE A 79 8.16 9.94 5.75
CA ILE A 79 9.42 9.72 6.48
C ILE A 79 9.26 10.06 7.97
N ILE A 80 8.65 11.20 8.28
CA ILE A 80 8.47 11.66 9.67
C ILE A 80 7.51 10.73 10.42
N PHE A 81 6.40 10.32 9.82
CA PHE A 81 5.49 9.35 10.43
C PHE A 81 6.20 8.03 10.70
N SER A 82 6.98 7.52 9.75
CA SER A 82 7.76 6.31 9.99
C SER A 82 8.78 6.49 11.10
N LEU A 83 9.41 7.67 11.21
CA LEU A 83 10.38 7.99 12.25
C LEU A 83 9.75 8.01 13.65
N PHE A 84 8.63 8.74 13.84
CA PHE A 84 7.96 8.81 15.12
C PHE A 84 7.23 7.51 15.45
N GLY A 85 6.72 6.82 14.45
CA GLY A 85 6.11 5.49 14.57
C GLY A 85 7.05 4.41 15.13
N THR A 86 8.39 4.60 15.05
CA THR A 86 9.37 3.69 15.66
C THR A 86 9.37 3.73 17.18
N LEU A 87 8.96 4.84 17.79
CA LEU A 87 9.12 5.10 19.22
C LEU A 87 8.50 4.00 20.11
N PRO A 88 7.27 3.53 19.86
CA PRO A 88 6.69 2.45 20.69
C PRO A 88 7.54 1.18 20.67
N PHE A 89 8.13 0.81 19.53
CA PHE A 89 8.97 -0.39 19.40
C PHE A 89 10.32 -0.25 20.08
N LEU A 90 10.98 0.91 19.91
CA LEU A 90 12.30 1.17 20.50
C LEU A 90 12.21 1.33 22.03
N ILE A 91 11.24 2.09 22.52
CA ILE A 91 11.10 2.36 23.96
C ILE A 91 10.63 1.11 24.72
N SER A 92 9.81 0.27 24.11
CA SER A 92 9.39 -1.01 24.69
C SER A 92 10.50 -2.06 24.71
N GLY A 93 11.55 -1.89 23.87
CA GLY A 93 12.67 -2.83 23.74
C GLY A 93 12.36 -4.09 22.93
N TYR A 94 11.17 -4.23 22.36
CA TYR A 94 10.82 -5.39 21.49
C TYR A 94 11.57 -5.37 20.15
N ILE A 95 11.85 -4.17 19.62
CA ILE A 95 12.73 -3.98 18.47
C ILE A 95 13.83 -3.01 18.92
N THR A 96 15.06 -3.50 19.11
CA THR A 96 16.18 -2.71 19.64
C THR A 96 16.96 -1.94 18.59
N SER A 97 17.00 -2.46 17.34
CA SER A 97 17.66 -1.81 16.22
C SER A 97 16.79 -0.70 15.63
N PHE A 98 17.35 0.51 15.51
CA PHE A 98 16.66 1.63 14.83
C PHE A 98 16.34 1.31 13.37
N THR A 99 17.27 0.67 12.63
CA THR A 99 17.05 0.26 11.24
C THR A 99 15.84 -0.66 11.13
N ASN A 100 15.75 -1.66 12.01
CA ASN A 100 14.66 -2.61 12.04
C ASN A 100 13.32 -1.92 12.39
N ALA A 101 13.29 -1.07 13.41
CA ALA A 101 12.10 -0.34 13.80
C ALA A 101 11.62 0.61 12.69
N PHE A 102 12.55 1.30 12.01
CA PHE A 102 12.22 2.18 10.90
C PHE A 102 11.69 1.39 9.69
N PHE A 103 12.31 0.26 9.38
CA PHE A 103 11.84 -0.63 8.31
C PHE A 103 10.41 -1.12 8.59
N GLU A 104 10.12 -1.60 9.81
CA GLU A 104 8.81 -2.08 10.22
C GLU A 104 7.73 -0.98 10.09
N THR A 105 8.03 0.22 10.58
CA THR A 105 7.08 1.35 10.50
C THR A 105 6.91 1.89 9.09
N MET A 106 7.98 1.96 8.30
CA MET A 106 7.91 2.35 6.90
C MET A 106 7.07 1.33 6.12
N SER A 107 7.31 0.04 6.32
CA SER A 107 6.51 -1.03 5.74
C SER A 107 5.04 -0.95 6.18
N GLY A 108 4.79 -0.62 7.45
CA GLY A 108 3.45 -0.39 7.98
C GLY A 108 2.73 0.74 7.25
N PHE A 109 3.27 1.95 7.33
CA PHE A 109 2.63 3.12 6.72
C PHE A 109 2.52 3.02 5.19
N THR A 110 3.51 2.47 4.49
CA THR A 110 3.43 2.25 3.04
C THR A 110 2.55 1.07 2.64
N THR A 111 1.93 0.38 3.62
CA THR A 111 1.11 -0.82 3.40
C THR A 111 1.83 -1.91 2.61
N THR A 112 3.14 -2.03 2.81
CA THR A 112 3.94 -3.05 2.12
C THR A 112 3.77 -4.42 2.78
N GLY A 113 3.78 -4.48 4.12
CA GLY A 113 3.61 -5.74 4.84
C GLY A 113 4.88 -6.58 4.99
N ALA A 114 6.02 -6.13 4.46
CA ALA A 114 7.31 -6.75 4.76
C ALA A 114 7.65 -6.52 6.24
N SER A 115 7.91 -7.57 7.00
CA SER A 115 8.13 -7.51 8.44
C SER A 115 9.49 -8.07 8.83
N ILE A 116 10.11 -7.45 9.84
CA ILE A 116 11.29 -7.97 10.51
C ILE A 116 10.94 -8.80 11.75
N VAL A 117 9.65 -8.92 12.08
CA VAL A 117 9.18 -9.63 13.26
C VAL A 117 8.98 -11.09 12.90
N ASP A 118 9.76 -11.97 13.52
CA ASP A 118 9.71 -13.43 13.27
C ASP A 118 8.46 -14.06 13.94
N PHE A 119 8.18 -13.66 15.18
CA PHE A 119 7.10 -14.20 16.00
C PHE A 119 6.21 -13.08 16.54
N PRO A 120 5.24 -12.61 15.74
CA PRO A 120 4.32 -11.55 16.17
C PRO A 120 3.53 -11.90 17.44
N GLU A 121 3.18 -13.16 17.63
CA GLU A 121 2.44 -13.68 18.79
C GLU A 121 3.12 -13.41 20.14
N HIS A 122 4.44 -13.16 20.15
CA HIS A 122 5.18 -12.80 21.36
C HIS A 122 5.14 -11.30 21.69
N PHE A 123 4.59 -10.49 20.78
CA PHE A 123 4.48 -9.04 20.98
C PHE A 123 3.25 -8.68 21.83
N PRO A 124 3.33 -7.61 22.65
CA PRO A 124 2.18 -7.05 23.33
C PRO A 124 1.06 -6.67 22.35
N LYS A 125 -0.18 -6.79 22.80
CA LYS A 125 -1.36 -6.50 21.98
C LYS A 125 -1.40 -5.03 21.50
N GLY A 126 -0.91 -4.10 22.30
CA GLY A 126 -0.79 -2.69 21.92
C GLY A 126 0.13 -2.49 20.71
N LEU A 127 1.31 -3.13 20.72
CA LEU A 127 2.26 -3.05 19.58
C LEU A 127 1.74 -3.75 18.33
N LEU A 128 1.07 -4.91 18.46
CA LEU A 128 0.41 -5.57 17.33
C LEU A 128 -0.69 -4.71 16.73
N PHE A 129 -1.49 -4.07 17.58
CA PHE A 129 -2.53 -3.16 17.13
C PHE A 129 -1.93 -1.93 16.46
N TRP A 130 -0.80 -1.40 16.96
CA TRP A 130 -0.07 -0.30 16.31
C TRP A 130 0.40 -0.68 14.90
N ARG A 131 0.98 -1.87 14.71
CA ARG A 131 1.36 -2.39 13.39
C ARG A 131 0.17 -2.36 12.41
N SER A 132 -0.96 -2.93 12.80
CA SER A 132 -2.17 -2.98 11.97
C SER A 132 -2.76 -1.59 11.73
N LEU A 133 -2.71 -0.70 12.71
CA LEU A 133 -3.22 0.66 12.63
C LEU A 133 -2.37 1.52 11.69
N THR A 134 -1.04 1.36 11.68
CA THR A 134 -0.16 2.06 10.71
C THR A 134 -0.54 1.71 9.28
N GLN A 135 -0.83 0.44 8.98
CA GLN A 135 -1.29 0.01 7.67
C GLN A 135 -2.68 0.59 7.34
N TRP A 136 -3.59 0.55 8.29
CA TRP A 136 -4.95 1.05 8.05
C TRP A 136 -4.98 2.53 7.69
N ILE A 137 -4.15 3.35 8.34
CA ILE A 137 -4.00 4.79 8.03
C ILE A 137 -3.27 4.97 6.71
N GLY A 138 -2.20 4.21 6.49
CA GLY A 138 -1.43 4.21 5.25
C GLY A 138 -2.25 3.82 4.02
N GLY A 139 -3.26 2.95 4.19
CA GLY A 139 -4.07 2.40 3.09
C GLY A 139 -4.73 3.44 2.21
N LEU A 140 -5.34 4.47 2.78
CA LEU A 140 -5.89 5.60 2.01
C LEU A 140 -4.92 6.75 1.80
N GLY A 141 -3.74 6.70 2.43
CA GLY A 141 -2.76 7.78 2.41
C GLY A 141 -2.95 8.78 3.54
N ILE A 142 -1.83 9.14 4.17
CA ILE A 142 -1.80 10.00 5.36
C ILE A 142 -2.37 11.38 5.07
N VAL A 143 -2.01 11.95 3.91
CA VAL A 143 -2.46 13.29 3.51
C VAL A 143 -3.94 13.27 3.14
N PHE A 144 -4.42 12.19 2.54
CA PHE A 144 -5.84 12.02 2.21
C PHE A 144 -6.69 11.95 3.47
N PHE A 145 -6.22 11.23 4.49
CA PHE A 145 -6.82 11.20 5.82
C PHE A 145 -6.91 12.59 6.45
N THR A 146 -5.82 13.35 6.38
CA THR A 146 -5.76 14.72 6.91
C THR A 146 -6.74 15.67 6.21
N ILE A 147 -6.88 15.58 4.89
CA ILE A 147 -7.83 16.39 4.12
C ILE A 147 -9.28 16.06 4.49
N ALA A 148 -9.56 14.79 4.80
CA ALA A 148 -10.90 14.37 5.18
C ALA A 148 -11.30 14.90 6.58
N ILE A 149 -10.37 14.86 7.55
CA ILE A 149 -10.63 15.21 8.94
C ILE A 149 -10.40 16.70 9.21
N LEU A 150 -9.33 17.28 8.67
CA LEU A 150 -8.88 18.64 8.97
C LEU A 150 -8.75 19.52 7.72
N PRO A 151 -9.83 19.74 6.96
CA PRO A 151 -9.76 20.48 5.69
C PRO A 151 -9.28 21.93 5.85
N SER A 152 -9.43 22.51 7.04
CA SER A 152 -9.01 23.88 7.37
C SER A 152 -7.50 24.04 7.53
N LEU A 153 -6.75 22.95 7.80
CA LEU A 153 -5.31 23.00 8.00
C LEU A 153 -4.52 23.04 6.69
N VAL A 154 -5.13 22.58 5.60
CA VAL A 154 -4.46 22.49 4.31
C VAL A 154 -5.10 23.49 3.33
N GLY A 155 -4.71 24.76 3.42
CA GLY A 155 -5.20 25.83 2.54
C GLY A 155 -4.92 25.62 1.04
N GLY A 156 -4.02 24.69 0.68
CA GLY A 156 -3.70 24.26 -0.69
C GLY A 156 -4.15 22.84 -1.03
N SER A 157 -5.24 22.36 -0.42
CA SER A 157 -5.70 20.96 -0.45
C SER A 157 -5.70 20.31 -1.85
N LEU A 158 -6.05 21.05 -2.91
CA LEU A 158 -6.03 20.54 -4.30
C LEU A 158 -4.63 20.16 -4.78
N LYS A 159 -3.59 20.91 -4.41
CA LYS A 159 -2.21 20.67 -4.85
C LYS A 159 -1.60 19.49 -4.11
N VAL A 160 -1.85 19.38 -2.80
CA VAL A 160 -1.38 18.30 -1.94
C VAL A 160 -2.08 16.98 -2.33
N PHE A 161 -3.40 17.02 -2.52
CA PHE A 161 -4.15 15.88 -3.04
C PHE A 161 -3.64 15.42 -4.41
N ALA A 162 -3.32 16.34 -5.30
CA ALA A 162 -2.78 16.00 -6.61
C ALA A 162 -1.39 15.35 -6.54
N ALA A 163 -0.62 15.62 -5.49
CA ALA A 163 0.69 15.03 -5.27
C ALA A 163 0.61 13.59 -4.71
N GLU A 164 -0.42 13.28 -3.91
CA GLU A 164 -0.61 11.95 -3.32
C GLU A 164 -1.59 11.07 -4.12
N ALA A 165 -2.52 11.67 -4.89
CA ALA A 165 -3.53 10.92 -5.62
C ALA A 165 -2.93 10.02 -6.71
N THR A 166 -3.22 8.75 -6.62
CA THR A 166 -2.69 7.70 -7.49
C THR A 166 -3.46 7.58 -8.81
N GLY A 167 -2.73 7.28 -9.89
CA GLY A 167 -3.28 6.94 -11.20
C GLY A 167 -3.39 8.06 -12.22
N PRO A 168 -3.32 7.70 -13.52
CA PRO A 168 -3.29 8.64 -14.64
C PRO A 168 -4.65 9.28 -14.95
N ILE A 169 -5.75 8.68 -14.50
CA ILE A 169 -7.12 9.14 -14.70
C ILE A 169 -7.75 9.37 -13.34
N LYS A 170 -8.04 10.64 -13.02
CA LYS A 170 -8.60 11.03 -11.73
C LYS A 170 -10.13 11.09 -11.83
N SER A 171 -10.82 10.23 -11.11
CA SER A 171 -12.27 10.31 -10.94
C SER A 171 -12.61 11.29 -9.81
N LYS A 172 -13.60 12.16 -10.01
CA LYS A 172 -14.07 13.10 -8.99
C LYS A 172 -15.48 12.71 -8.57
N LEU A 173 -15.67 12.37 -7.31
CA LEU A 173 -17.00 12.11 -6.72
C LEU A 173 -17.82 13.39 -6.50
N HIS A 174 -17.15 14.50 -6.21
CA HIS A 174 -17.83 15.74 -5.80
C HIS A 174 -17.05 16.98 -6.27
N PRO A 175 -17.73 18.12 -6.55
CA PRO A 175 -17.07 19.38 -6.90
C PRO A 175 -16.13 19.89 -5.81
N ARG A 176 -16.44 19.61 -4.53
CA ARG A 176 -15.58 19.94 -3.39
C ARG A 176 -14.71 18.74 -3.01
N LEU A 177 -13.40 18.93 -3.00
CA LEU A 177 -12.42 17.88 -2.75
C LEU A 177 -12.60 17.21 -1.38
N SER A 178 -12.86 18.00 -0.34
CA SER A 178 -13.09 17.51 1.03
C SER A 178 -14.34 16.62 1.13
N MET A 179 -15.38 16.89 0.33
CA MET A 179 -16.57 16.02 0.28
C MET A 179 -16.23 14.68 -0.38
N GLY A 180 -15.49 14.70 -1.50
CA GLY A 180 -15.04 13.46 -2.16
C GLY A 180 -14.17 12.61 -1.24
N ALA A 181 -13.24 13.23 -0.51
CA ALA A 181 -12.40 12.55 0.46
C ALA A 181 -13.22 11.89 1.58
N LYS A 182 -14.20 12.59 2.15
CA LYS A 182 -15.09 12.04 3.19
C LYS A 182 -15.87 10.81 2.72
N TRP A 183 -16.38 10.83 1.48
CA TRP A 183 -17.12 9.69 0.94
C TRP A 183 -16.21 8.45 0.74
N ILE A 184 -15.01 8.63 0.24
CA ILE A 184 -14.04 7.53 0.09
C ILE A 184 -13.66 6.97 1.46
N TRP A 185 -13.43 7.84 2.46
CA TRP A 185 -13.20 7.45 3.84
C TRP A 185 -14.37 6.65 4.43
N MET A 186 -15.59 7.09 4.16
CA MET A 186 -16.79 6.38 4.63
C MET A 186 -16.89 4.98 4.04
N VAL A 187 -16.63 4.83 2.72
CA VAL A 187 -16.60 3.51 2.07
C VAL A 187 -15.53 2.61 2.72
N TYR A 188 -14.33 3.14 2.94
CA TYR A 188 -13.26 2.40 3.57
C TYR A 188 -13.60 1.95 4.99
N PHE A 189 -14.15 2.85 5.79
CA PHE A 189 -14.58 2.55 7.16
C PHE A 189 -15.68 1.48 7.18
N VAL A 190 -16.70 1.60 6.34
CA VAL A 190 -17.79 0.63 6.22
C VAL A 190 -17.25 -0.73 5.75
N LEU A 191 -16.33 -0.75 4.80
CA LEU A 191 -15.70 -1.98 4.32
C LEU A 191 -14.90 -2.66 5.44
N THR A 192 -14.13 -1.88 6.22
CA THR A 192 -13.39 -2.40 7.39
C THR A 192 -14.34 -2.96 8.45
N ALA A 193 -15.39 -2.23 8.81
CA ALA A 193 -16.36 -2.68 9.78
C ALA A 193 -17.09 -3.97 9.34
N ALA A 194 -17.47 -4.05 8.07
CA ALA A 194 -18.07 -5.26 7.50
C ALA A 194 -17.08 -6.44 7.54
N CYS A 195 -15.79 -6.20 7.29
CA CYS A 195 -14.74 -7.22 7.37
C CYS A 195 -14.57 -7.73 8.81
N VAL A 196 -14.53 -6.84 9.82
CA VAL A 196 -14.48 -7.23 11.25
C VAL A 196 -15.65 -8.13 11.61
N VAL A 197 -16.87 -7.73 11.23
CA VAL A 197 -18.08 -8.53 11.52
C VAL A 197 -18.00 -9.89 10.83
N SER A 198 -17.55 -9.94 9.58
CA SER A 198 -17.42 -11.18 8.81
C SER A 198 -16.41 -12.14 9.45
N TYR A 199 -15.23 -11.66 9.84
CA TYR A 199 -14.24 -12.48 10.56
C TYR A 199 -14.78 -12.98 11.90
N LYS A 200 -15.51 -12.13 12.64
CA LYS A 200 -16.12 -12.52 13.90
C LYS A 200 -17.17 -13.62 13.73
N VAL A 201 -18.00 -13.54 12.68
CA VAL A 201 -19.00 -14.57 12.36
C VAL A 201 -18.34 -15.89 11.97
N CYS A 202 -17.16 -15.85 11.32
CA CYS A 202 -16.39 -17.05 10.99
C CYS A 202 -15.71 -17.73 12.20
N GLY A 203 -15.72 -17.09 13.37
CA GLY A 203 -15.18 -17.68 14.61
C GLY A 203 -13.94 -17.01 15.17
N MET A 204 -13.33 -16.07 14.43
CA MET A 204 -12.15 -15.34 14.88
C MET A 204 -12.42 -14.56 16.17
N ASN A 205 -11.44 -14.43 17.07
CA ASN A 205 -11.57 -13.59 18.25
C ASN A 205 -11.63 -12.09 17.86
N TRP A 206 -12.13 -11.24 18.76
CA TRP A 206 -12.30 -9.82 18.46
C TRP A 206 -10.99 -9.10 18.15
N PHE A 207 -9.92 -9.42 18.87
CA PHE A 207 -8.62 -8.77 18.67
C PHE A 207 -8.07 -9.06 17.27
N ASP A 208 -8.04 -10.32 16.86
CA ASP A 208 -7.55 -10.71 15.55
C ASP A 208 -8.49 -10.24 14.44
N ALA A 209 -9.82 -10.32 14.63
CA ALA A 209 -10.80 -9.81 13.69
C ALA A 209 -10.59 -8.31 13.37
N PHE A 210 -10.30 -7.47 14.37
CA PHE A 210 -9.96 -6.05 14.14
C PHE A 210 -8.63 -5.88 13.42
N ASN A 211 -7.58 -6.59 13.84
CA ASN A 211 -6.26 -6.49 13.23
C ASN A 211 -6.28 -6.95 11.76
N TYR A 212 -6.78 -8.15 11.50
CA TYR A 212 -6.86 -8.67 10.12
C TYR A 212 -7.81 -7.88 9.25
N ALA A 213 -8.91 -7.33 9.77
CA ALA A 213 -9.78 -6.46 8.99
C ALA A 213 -9.08 -5.16 8.59
N MET A 214 -8.30 -4.54 9.48
CA MET A 214 -7.51 -3.36 9.17
C MET A 214 -6.45 -3.66 8.10
N THR A 215 -5.72 -4.76 8.23
CA THR A 215 -4.63 -5.10 7.30
C THR A 215 -5.15 -5.61 5.96
N SER A 216 -6.26 -6.38 5.92
CA SER A 216 -6.91 -6.83 4.69
C SER A 216 -7.50 -5.68 3.88
N THR A 217 -8.22 -4.75 4.54
CA THR A 217 -8.84 -3.62 3.83
C THR A 217 -7.84 -2.53 3.45
N ALA A 218 -6.77 -2.37 4.22
CA ALA A 218 -5.63 -1.53 3.87
C ALA A 218 -4.76 -2.13 2.77
N THR A 219 -4.95 -3.44 2.47
CA THR A 219 -4.08 -4.20 1.59
C THR A 219 -2.61 -4.14 2.04
N GLY A 220 -2.37 -4.38 3.34
CA GLY A 220 -1.07 -4.19 3.95
C GLY A 220 -0.36 -5.45 4.41
N GLY A 221 -1.10 -6.50 4.85
CA GLY A 221 -0.58 -7.84 5.08
C GLY A 221 0.12 -8.12 6.42
N PHE A 222 0.20 -7.15 7.33
CA PHE A 222 0.67 -7.47 8.68
C PHE A 222 -0.31 -8.41 9.40
N SER A 223 0.24 -9.37 10.12
CA SER A 223 -0.50 -10.37 10.87
C SER A 223 -0.18 -10.29 12.36
N THR A 224 -1.06 -10.87 13.18
CA THR A 224 -0.86 -11.08 14.61
C THR A 224 -0.18 -12.41 14.91
N GLU A 225 -0.09 -13.29 13.90
CA GLU A 225 0.47 -14.63 13.98
C GLU A 225 1.52 -14.84 12.88
N SER A 226 2.54 -15.64 13.17
CA SER A 226 3.65 -15.91 12.23
C SER A 226 3.19 -16.64 10.96
N SER A 227 2.18 -17.51 11.05
CA SER A 227 1.61 -18.22 9.90
C SER A 227 0.46 -17.46 9.22
N SER A 228 0.29 -16.16 9.46
CA SER A 228 -0.74 -15.32 8.83
C SER A 228 -2.15 -15.92 8.99
N ILE A 229 -3.00 -15.89 7.97
CA ILE A 229 -4.35 -16.49 7.98
C ILE A 229 -4.32 -18.02 8.10
N ALA A 230 -3.25 -18.67 7.65
CA ALA A 230 -3.10 -20.11 7.77
C ALA A 230 -3.20 -20.65 9.21
N THR A 231 -2.87 -19.83 10.22
CA THR A 231 -2.95 -20.18 11.65
C THR A 231 -4.36 -20.63 12.07
N PHE A 232 -5.38 -20.04 11.51
CA PHE A 232 -6.77 -20.30 11.94
C PHE A 232 -7.35 -21.59 11.35
N HIS A 233 -6.71 -22.20 10.36
CA HIS A 233 -7.16 -23.46 9.70
C HIS A 233 -8.65 -23.44 9.28
N SER A 234 -9.18 -22.27 8.94
CA SER A 234 -10.60 -22.03 8.64
C SER A 234 -10.80 -21.61 7.18
N PRO A 235 -11.36 -22.45 6.32
CA PRO A 235 -11.69 -22.08 4.95
C PRO A 235 -12.58 -20.83 4.86
N ALA A 236 -13.50 -20.66 5.82
CA ALA A 236 -14.40 -19.51 5.84
C ALA A 236 -13.63 -18.18 6.03
N GLU A 237 -12.62 -18.14 6.91
CA GLU A 237 -11.80 -16.96 7.14
C GLU A 237 -10.91 -16.62 5.94
N GLU A 238 -10.40 -17.66 5.25
CA GLU A 238 -9.64 -17.47 4.00
C GLU A 238 -10.53 -16.88 2.90
N TYR A 239 -11.76 -17.35 2.72
CA TYR A 239 -12.70 -16.76 1.75
C TYR A 239 -13.09 -15.32 2.13
N VAL A 240 -13.34 -15.03 3.41
CA VAL A 240 -13.61 -13.66 3.88
C VAL A 240 -12.44 -12.77 3.53
N CYS A 241 -11.20 -13.16 3.86
CA CYS A 241 -9.99 -12.42 3.52
C CYS A 241 -9.91 -12.15 2.01
N THR A 242 -10.05 -13.19 1.20
CA THR A 242 -9.99 -13.09 -0.28
C THR A 242 -11.01 -12.10 -0.82
N ILE A 243 -12.27 -12.15 -0.35
CA ILE A 243 -13.34 -11.25 -0.78
C ILE A 243 -13.04 -9.81 -0.40
N PHE A 244 -12.63 -9.54 0.85
CA PHE A 244 -12.37 -8.18 1.29
C PHE A 244 -11.10 -7.59 0.69
N CYS A 245 -10.05 -8.38 0.49
CA CYS A 245 -8.86 -7.99 -0.28
C CYS A 245 -9.23 -7.64 -1.73
N PHE A 246 -10.03 -8.50 -2.39
CA PHE A 246 -10.52 -8.23 -3.74
C PHE A 246 -11.29 -6.90 -3.82
N LEU A 247 -12.23 -6.66 -2.90
CA LEU A 247 -13.02 -5.43 -2.86
C LEU A 247 -12.14 -4.19 -2.57
N SER A 248 -11.14 -4.33 -1.71
CA SER A 248 -10.18 -3.27 -1.39
C SER A 248 -9.26 -2.91 -2.56
N GLY A 249 -9.03 -3.86 -3.47
CA GLY A 249 -8.32 -3.65 -4.74
C GLY A 249 -9.17 -2.97 -5.83
N VAL A 250 -10.48 -2.80 -5.65
CA VAL A 250 -11.36 -2.09 -6.58
C VAL A 250 -11.34 -0.59 -6.29
N ASN A 251 -11.55 0.23 -7.31
CA ASN A 251 -11.67 1.68 -7.17
C ASN A 251 -12.83 2.06 -6.23
N PHE A 252 -12.53 2.74 -5.11
CA PHE A 252 -13.54 3.10 -4.11
C PHE A 252 -14.61 4.06 -4.63
N THR A 253 -14.27 4.93 -5.60
CA THR A 253 -15.27 5.77 -6.28
C THR A 253 -16.26 4.91 -7.05
N LEU A 254 -15.76 3.87 -7.71
CA LEU A 254 -16.58 2.93 -8.47
C LEU A 254 -17.44 2.07 -7.53
N LEU A 255 -16.89 1.60 -6.41
CA LEU A 255 -17.65 0.89 -5.37
C LEU A 255 -18.77 1.77 -4.81
N TYR A 256 -18.46 3.01 -4.45
CA TYR A 256 -19.48 3.94 -3.95
C TYR A 256 -20.62 4.15 -4.94
N THR A 257 -20.31 4.46 -6.20
CA THR A 257 -21.33 4.72 -7.22
C THR A 257 -22.15 3.47 -7.55
N SER A 258 -21.55 2.30 -7.45
CA SER A 258 -22.20 1.02 -7.73
C SER A 258 -23.14 0.59 -6.60
N VAL A 259 -22.70 0.75 -5.34
CA VAL A 259 -23.51 0.36 -4.17
C VAL A 259 -24.56 1.43 -3.85
N ALA A 260 -24.16 2.68 -3.65
CA ALA A 260 -25.09 3.77 -3.31
C ALA A 260 -26.05 4.15 -4.45
N GLY A 261 -25.61 3.95 -5.70
CA GLY A 261 -26.44 4.22 -6.89
C GLY A 261 -27.19 3.02 -7.45
N PHE A 262 -27.04 1.83 -6.86
CA PHE A 262 -27.57 0.56 -7.39
C PHE A 262 -27.18 0.30 -8.87
N LYS A 263 -25.97 0.73 -9.28
CA LYS A 263 -25.50 0.70 -10.68
C LYS A 263 -24.39 -0.34 -10.92
N LEU A 264 -24.59 -1.57 -10.47
CA LEU A 264 -23.60 -2.67 -10.65
C LEU A 264 -23.19 -2.88 -12.11
N LYS A 265 -24.10 -2.64 -13.06
CA LYS A 265 -23.81 -2.75 -14.49
C LYS A 265 -22.73 -1.75 -14.96
N GLU A 266 -22.62 -0.58 -14.35
CA GLU A 266 -21.58 0.41 -14.67
C GLU A 266 -20.19 -0.09 -14.22
N MET A 267 -20.11 -0.74 -13.06
CA MET A 267 -18.89 -1.36 -12.58
C MET A 267 -18.42 -2.45 -13.54
N LEU A 268 -19.31 -3.34 -13.97
CA LEU A 268 -19.01 -4.42 -14.91
C LEU A 268 -18.62 -3.91 -16.32
N LYS A 269 -19.02 -2.69 -16.72
CA LYS A 269 -18.62 -2.08 -17.99
C LYS A 269 -17.27 -1.39 -17.94
N ASN A 270 -16.78 -1.02 -16.76
CA ASN A 270 -15.53 -0.30 -16.59
C ASN A 270 -14.33 -1.11 -17.08
N SER A 271 -13.48 -0.52 -17.92
CA SER A 271 -12.34 -1.21 -18.54
C SER A 271 -11.26 -1.63 -17.54
N GLU A 272 -11.05 -0.83 -16.50
CA GLU A 272 -10.08 -1.13 -15.44
C GLU A 272 -10.55 -2.32 -14.60
N PHE A 273 -11.81 -2.31 -14.16
CA PHE A 273 -12.40 -3.41 -13.40
C PHE A 273 -12.38 -4.73 -14.17
N LYS A 274 -12.73 -4.69 -15.47
CA LYS A 274 -12.65 -5.87 -16.34
C LYS A 274 -11.23 -6.44 -16.41
N PHE A 275 -10.24 -5.57 -16.63
CA PHE A 275 -8.84 -5.98 -16.71
C PHE A 275 -8.39 -6.63 -15.40
N TYR A 276 -8.68 -5.99 -14.26
CA TYR A 276 -8.40 -6.50 -12.93
C TYR A 276 -9.05 -7.87 -12.67
N ALA A 277 -10.34 -8.01 -12.93
CA ALA A 277 -11.07 -9.26 -12.72
C ALA A 277 -10.61 -10.39 -13.65
N VAL A 278 -10.32 -10.08 -14.92
CA VAL A 278 -9.81 -11.08 -15.89
C VAL A 278 -8.42 -11.56 -15.50
N MET A 279 -7.54 -10.66 -15.01
CA MET A 279 -6.22 -11.06 -14.53
C MET A 279 -6.32 -12.00 -13.32
N ILE A 280 -7.13 -11.64 -12.32
CA ILE A 280 -7.34 -12.50 -11.14
C ILE A 280 -7.89 -13.87 -11.58
N ALA A 281 -8.97 -13.90 -12.37
CA ALA A 281 -9.57 -15.14 -12.81
C ALA A 281 -8.60 -16.01 -13.63
N GLY A 282 -7.85 -15.41 -14.55
CA GLY A 282 -6.89 -16.13 -15.40
C GLY A 282 -5.72 -16.71 -14.61
N PHE A 283 -5.12 -15.93 -13.72
CA PHE A 283 -4.01 -16.42 -12.88
C PHE A 283 -4.46 -17.42 -11.82
N THR A 284 -5.63 -17.23 -11.22
CA THR A 284 -6.22 -18.21 -10.29
C THR A 284 -6.46 -19.54 -11.00
N LEU A 285 -7.08 -19.51 -12.18
CA LEU A 285 -7.32 -20.74 -12.94
C LEU A 285 -6.01 -21.45 -13.31
N PHE A 286 -5.00 -20.70 -13.75
CA PHE A 286 -3.71 -21.28 -14.11
C PHE A 286 -3.02 -21.94 -12.90
N ILE A 287 -2.91 -21.24 -11.76
CA ILE A 287 -2.29 -21.80 -10.55
C ILE A 287 -3.10 -22.97 -10.01
N MET A 288 -4.43 -22.88 -9.98
CA MET A 288 -5.31 -23.97 -9.57
C MET A 288 -5.03 -25.25 -10.37
N LEU A 289 -4.92 -25.14 -11.70
CA LEU A 289 -4.62 -26.30 -12.56
C LEU A 289 -3.23 -26.88 -12.26
N GLU A 290 -2.21 -26.04 -12.08
CA GLU A 290 -0.87 -26.50 -11.70
C GLU A 290 -0.85 -27.24 -10.34
N LEU A 291 -1.61 -26.74 -9.35
CA LEU A 291 -1.71 -27.39 -8.02
C LEU A 291 -2.44 -28.75 -8.11
N ILE A 292 -3.50 -28.85 -8.90
CA ILE A 292 -4.22 -30.12 -9.08
C ILE A 292 -3.33 -31.15 -9.79
N PHE A 293 -2.71 -30.77 -10.93
CA PHE A 293 -2.01 -31.74 -11.77
C PHE A 293 -0.61 -32.11 -11.25
N ARG A 294 0.10 -31.18 -10.55
CA ARG A 294 1.47 -31.42 -10.09
C ARG A 294 1.60 -31.67 -8.60
N CYS A 295 0.71 -31.09 -7.78
CA CYS A 295 0.76 -31.24 -6.33
C CYS A 295 -0.34 -32.17 -5.77
N ASN A 296 -1.23 -32.70 -6.64
CA ASN A 296 -2.37 -33.55 -6.24
C ASN A 296 -3.28 -32.91 -5.19
N TYR A 297 -3.47 -31.55 -5.25
CA TYR A 297 -4.40 -30.88 -4.36
C TYR A 297 -5.83 -31.23 -4.72
N GLU A 298 -6.70 -31.33 -3.71
CA GLU A 298 -8.16 -31.40 -3.92
C GLU A 298 -8.65 -30.10 -4.61
N VAL A 299 -9.67 -30.23 -5.46
CA VAL A 299 -10.16 -29.14 -6.31
C VAL A 299 -10.56 -27.91 -5.48
N GLU A 300 -11.26 -28.11 -4.35
CA GLU A 300 -11.65 -27.00 -3.45
C GLU A 300 -10.41 -26.30 -2.86
N HIS A 301 -9.49 -27.08 -2.29
CA HIS A 301 -8.28 -26.54 -1.68
C HIS A 301 -7.40 -25.85 -2.73
N ALA A 302 -7.22 -26.43 -3.92
CA ALA A 302 -6.47 -25.81 -5.01
C ALA A 302 -7.10 -24.47 -5.46
N PHE A 303 -8.43 -24.39 -5.57
CA PHE A 303 -9.12 -23.15 -5.91
C PHE A 303 -8.95 -22.11 -4.81
N ARG A 304 -9.17 -22.47 -3.55
CA ARG A 304 -9.11 -21.58 -2.41
C ARG A 304 -7.70 -20.99 -2.22
N SER A 305 -6.67 -21.86 -2.19
CA SER A 305 -5.27 -21.41 -2.03
C SER A 305 -4.81 -20.56 -3.21
N SER A 306 -5.15 -20.97 -4.47
CA SER A 306 -4.78 -20.18 -5.65
C SER A 306 -5.49 -18.83 -5.70
N ALA A 307 -6.81 -18.77 -5.42
CA ALA A 307 -7.57 -17.54 -5.41
C ALA A 307 -7.08 -16.58 -4.32
N PHE A 308 -6.81 -17.11 -3.12
CA PHE A 308 -6.25 -16.33 -2.01
C PHE A 308 -4.91 -15.70 -2.39
N GLN A 309 -3.95 -16.51 -2.84
CA GLN A 309 -2.61 -16.01 -3.16
C GLN A 309 -2.62 -15.01 -4.33
N VAL A 310 -3.36 -15.29 -5.41
CA VAL A 310 -3.46 -14.39 -6.55
C VAL A 310 -4.09 -13.06 -6.15
N VAL A 311 -5.20 -13.09 -5.39
CA VAL A 311 -5.84 -11.86 -4.91
C VAL A 311 -4.90 -11.11 -3.97
N SER A 312 -4.28 -11.78 -3.01
CA SER A 312 -3.33 -11.18 -2.06
C SER A 312 -2.18 -10.48 -2.77
N PHE A 313 -1.60 -11.10 -3.80
CA PHE A 313 -0.46 -10.55 -4.54
C PHE A 313 -0.86 -9.40 -5.50
N ILE A 314 -1.97 -9.55 -6.25
CA ILE A 314 -2.45 -8.47 -7.16
C ILE A 314 -2.94 -7.27 -6.38
N THR A 315 -3.61 -7.48 -5.24
CA THR A 315 -4.04 -6.35 -4.39
C THR A 315 -2.91 -5.79 -3.55
N THR A 316 -1.73 -6.41 -3.63
CA THR A 316 -0.57 -6.05 -2.81
C THR A 316 -0.86 -6.13 -1.30
N THR A 317 -1.69 -7.09 -0.90
CA THR A 317 -2.02 -7.31 0.52
C THR A 317 -0.92 -8.07 1.23
N GLY A 318 -0.38 -9.14 0.63
CA GLY A 318 0.74 -9.90 1.19
C GLY A 318 0.39 -10.89 2.29
N LEU A 319 -0.89 -11.09 2.66
CA LEU A 319 -1.33 -12.19 3.52
C LEU A 319 -1.19 -13.52 2.78
N PHE A 320 -0.95 -14.60 3.51
CA PHE A 320 -0.86 -15.94 2.94
C PHE A 320 -1.70 -16.96 3.73
N SER A 321 -2.24 -17.95 3.01
CA SER A 321 -3.01 -19.07 3.55
C SER A 321 -2.31 -20.42 3.33
N ASP A 322 -1.33 -20.46 2.44
CA ASP A 322 -0.55 -21.63 2.08
C ASP A 322 0.89 -21.22 1.77
N ASP A 323 1.82 -22.17 1.86
CA ASP A 323 3.23 -21.93 1.60
C ASP A 323 3.54 -22.04 0.10
N ALA A 324 3.46 -20.92 -0.59
CA ALA A 324 3.75 -20.84 -2.03
C ALA A 324 5.22 -21.20 -2.38
N ALA A 325 6.12 -21.28 -1.40
CA ALA A 325 7.48 -21.76 -1.65
C ALA A 325 7.52 -23.24 -2.06
N LYS A 326 6.54 -24.01 -1.62
CA LYS A 326 6.39 -25.43 -1.98
C LYS A 326 5.70 -25.68 -3.32
N TRP A 327 5.18 -24.64 -3.95
CA TRP A 327 4.48 -24.75 -5.21
C TRP A 327 5.45 -24.89 -6.40
N PRO A 328 4.97 -25.41 -7.56
CA PRO A 328 5.80 -25.46 -8.76
C PRO A 328 6.39 -24.11 -9.14
N HIS A 329 7.67 -24.05 -9.51
CA HIS A 329 8.34 -22.78 -9.82
C HIS A 329 7.66 -21.93 -10.92
N VAL A 330 6.87 -22.55 -11.81
CA VAL A 330 6.10 -21.81 -12.82
C VAL A 330 5.06 -20.91 -12.16
N THR A 331 4.50 -21.28 -11.01
CA THR A 331 3.54 -20.45 -10.27
C THR A 331 4.22 -19.20 -9.68
N TRP A 332 5.52 -19.26 -9.35
CA TRP A 332 6.28 -18.12 -8.89
C TRP A 332 6.40 -17.03 -9.95
N VAL A 333 6.54 -17.42 -11.23
CA VAL A 333 6.57 -16.46 -12.34
C VAL A 333 5.23 -15.74 -12.45
N VAL A 334 4.12 -16.47 -12.25
CA VAL A 334 2.77 -15.86 -12.24
C VAL A 334 2.59 -14.95 -11.03
N LEU A 335 3.01 -15.37 -9.84
CA LEU A 335 2.94 -14.54 -8.64
C LEU A 335 3.83 -13.28 -8.76
N ALA A 336 5.03 -13.40 -9.37
CA ALA A 336 5.88 -12.24 -9.67
C ALA A 336 5.20 -11.26 -10.64
N ALA A 337 4.47 -11.78 -11.65
CA ALA A 337 3.65 -10.95 -12.53
C ALA A 337 2.50 -10.27 -11.75
N CYS A 338 1.90 -10.95 -10.76
CA CYS A 338 0.90 -10.37 -9.86
C CYS A 338 1.48 -9.21 -9.02
N MET A 339 2.72 -9.32 -8.53
CA MET A 339 3.40 -8.25 -7.80
C MET A 339 3.65 -7.00 -8.65
N PHE A 340 3.88 -7.19 -9.95
CA PHE A 340 4.08 -6.08 -10.89
C PHE A 340 2.78 -5.32 -11.16
N PHE A 341 1.68 -6.03 -11.39
CA PHE A 341 0.37 -5.43 -11.61
C PHE A 341 -0.35 -5.27 -10.27
N GLY A 342 -0.69 -4.03 -9.92
CA GLY A 342 -1.50 -3.73 -8.74
C GLY A 342 -3.01 -3.69 -9.05
N GLY A 343 -3.82 -3.46 -8.01
CA GLY A 343 -5.26 -3.26 -8.14
C GLY A 343 -5.62 -1.98 -8.89
N SER A 344 -6.88 -1.60 -8.81
CA SER A 344 -7.42 -0.43 -9.52
C SER A 344 -6.89 0.89 -8.98
N SER A 345 -6.85 1.89 -9.83
CA SER A 345 -6.57 3.28 -9.43
C SER A 345 -7.64 3.78 -8.46
N GLY A 346 -7.22 4.41 -7.35
CA GLY A 346 -8.15 4.84 -6.31
C GLY A 346 -8.62 3.71 -5.38
N SER A 347 -7.88 2.60 -5.32
CA SER A 347 -7.94 1.56 -4.30
C SER A 347 -6.79 1.72 -3.29
N THR A 348 -6.77 0.91 -2.24
CA THR A 348 -5.68 0.88 -1.25
C THR A 348 -4.42 0.20 -1.78
N SER A 349 -4.50 -0.64 -2.82
CA SER A 349 -3.38 -1.44 -3.33
C SER A 349 -2.19 -0.59 -3.81
N GLY A 350 -0.99 -1.14 -3.75
CA GLY A 350 0.24 -0.63 -4.35
C GLY A 350 0.41 -1.02 -5.83
N GLY A 351 1.63 -1.23 -6.27
CA GLY A 351 1.98 -1.72 -7.61
C GLY A 351 1.64 -0.80 -8.77
N ILE A 352 1.86 -1.30 -9.99
CA ILE A 352 1.43 -0.61 -11.21
C ILE A 352 -0.08 -0.78 -11.39
N LYS A 353 -0.83 0.30 -11.18
CA LYS A 353 -2.29 0.28 -11.22
C LYS A 353 -2.83 -0.35 -12.52
N SER A 354 -3.89 -1.16 -12.39
CA SER A 354 -4.55 -1.87 -13.50
C SER A 354 -4.91 -0.96 -14.67
N ILE A 355 -5.26 0.31 -14.45
CA ILE A 355 -5.52 1.28 -15.52
C ILE A 355 -4.30 1.50 -16.43
N ARG A 356 -3.07 1.45 -15.87
CA ARG A 356 -1.84 1.55 -16.65
C ARG A 356 -1.64 0.33 -17.54
N GLY A 357 -2.01 -0.87 -17.04
CA GLY A 357 -2.05 -2.10 -17.83
C GLY A 357 -3.01 -1.99 -19.02
N VAL A 358 -4.25 -1.53 -18.77
CA VAL A 358 -5.24 -1.26 -19.83
C VAL A 358 -4.70 -0.27 -20.87
N MET A 359 -4.08 0.81 -20.42
CA MET A 359 -3.50 1.82 -21.32
C MET A 359 -2.32 1.25 -22.12
N LEU A 360 -1.44 0.48 -21.49
CA LEU A 360 -0.29 -0.16 -22.13
C LEU A 360 -0.73 -1.09 -23.28
N VAL A 361 -1.69 -1.99 -23.01
CA VAL A 361 -2.24 -2.89 -24.04
C VAL A 361 -2.83 -2.10 -25.20
N LYS A 362 -3.53 -0.99 -24.93
CA LYS A 362 -4.10 -0.13 -25.99
C LYS A 362 -3.02 0.63 -26.77
N VAL A 363 -1.95 1.09 -26.11
CA VAL A 363 -0.81 1.71 -26.78
C VAL A 363 -0.16 0.71 -27.73
N ILE A 364 0.19 -0.49 -27.24
CA ILE A 364 0.79 -1.54 -28.07
C ILE A 364 -0.10 -1.87 -29.28
N LYS A 365 -1.40 -2.04 -29.06
CA LYS A 365 -2.35 -2.31 -30.15
C LYS A 365 -2.41 -1.16 -31.18
N ASN A 366 -2.34 0.08 -30.71
CA ASN A 366 -2.33 1.22 -31.62
C ASN A 366 -1.02 1.32 -32.41
N GLU A 367 0.14 1.00 -31.80
CA GLU A 367 1.43 0.97 -32.49
C GLU A 367 1.44 -0.04 -33.65
N PHE A 368 0.95 -1.28 -33.42
CA PHE A 368 0.81 -2.26 -34.51
C PHE A 368 -0.09 -1.75 -35.64
N ARG A 369 -1.17 -1.03 -35.32
CA ARG A 369 -2.05 -0.43 -36.32
C ARG A 369 -1.36 0.73 -37.04
N GLN A 370 -0.57 1.53 -36.35
CA GLN A 370 0.16 2.65 -36.94
C GLN A 370 1.24 2.18 -37.90
N ILE A 371 1.91 1.06 -37.61
CA ILE A 371 2.88 0.43 -38.53
C ILE A 371 2.20 0.01 -39.83
N LEU A 372 0.99 -0.58 -39.74
CA LEU A 372 0.23 -1.01 -40.92
C LEU A 372 -0.42 0.17 -41.68
N HIS A 373 -0.78 1.23 -40.98
CA HIS A 373 -1.46 2.41 -41.52
C HIS A 373 -0.81 3.70 -41.02
N PRO A 374 0.38 4.10 -41.55
CA PRO A 374 1.20 5.20 -41.03
C PRO A 374 0.47 6.55 -40.94
N ASN A 375 -0.44 6.81 -41.89
CA ASN A 375 -1.19 8.08 -41.95
C ASN A 375 -2.51 8.06 -41.14
N ALA A 376 -2.83 6.97 -40.46
CA ALA A 376 -4.08 6.88 -39.71
C ALA A 376 -4.01 7.65 -38.38
N VAL A 377 -5.02 8.49 -38.11
CA VAL A 377 -5.20 9.13 -36.82
C VAL A 377 -5.90 8.15 -35.87
N LEU A 378 -5.14 7.55 -34.95
CA LEU A 378 -5.62 6.52 -34.01
C LEU A 378 -5.88 7.10 -32.62
N PRO A 379 -7.12 7.55 -32.30
CA PRO A 379 -7.46 8.03 -30.97
C PRO A 379 -7.46 6.87 -29.98
N MET A 380 -6.79 7.03 -28.84
CA MET A 380 -6.84 6.07 -27.73
C MET A 380 -7.99 6.43 -26.79
N LYS A 381 -9.01 5.60 -26.69
CA LYS A 381 -10.15 5.80 -25.79
C LYS A 381 -10.12 4.80 -24.64
N VAL A 382 -10.36 5.27 -23.40
CA VAL A 382 -10.58 4.46 -22.20
C VAL A 382 -11.91 4.89 -21.60
N ASP A 383 -12.84 3.96 -21.44
CA ASP A 383 -14.20 4.19 -20.94
C ASP A 383 -14.91 5.37 -21.64
N GLY A 384 -14.73 5.48 -22.97
CA GLY A 384 -15.32 6.55 -23.77
C GLY A 384 -14.52 7.87 -23.81
N TYR A 385 -13.55 8.07 -22.91
CA TYR A 385 -12.72 9.28 -22.85
C TYR A 385 -11.47 9.15 -23.69
N ASN A 386 -11.16 10.22 -24.44
CA ASN A 386 -9.94 10.26 -25.26
C ASN A 386 -8.72 10.55 -24.38
N VAL A 387 -7.69 9.69 -24.46
CA VAL A 387 -6.44 9.84 -23.72
C VAL A 387 -5.46 10.69 -24.52
N GLN A 388 -5.11 11.85 -23.99
CA GLN A 388 -4.17 12.78 -24.59
C GLN A 388 -2.77 12.16 -24.78
N MET A 389 -2.04 12.58 -25.81
CA MET A 389 -0.70 12.07 -26.11
C MET A 389 0.29 12.24 -24.95
N CYS A 390 0.25 13.36 -24.24
CA CYS A 390 1.10 13.61 -23.08
C CYS A 390 0.93 12.54 -21.98
N LYS A 391 -0.29 12.04 -21.75
CA LYS A 391 -0.54 10.98 -20.79
C LYS A 391 0.00 9.61 -21.23
N ARG A 392 0.04 9.35 -22.55
CA ARG A 392 0.64 8.12 -23.09
C ARG A 392 2.15 8.14 -22.90
N VAL A 393 2.80 9.27 -23.18
CA VAL A 393 4.25 9.46 -22.94
C VAL A 393 4.57 9.33 -21.45
N THR A 394 3.79 9.97 -20.57
CA THR A 394 3.97 9.83 -19.11
C THR A 394 3.83 8.38 -18.63
N LEU A 395 2.91 7.60 -19.22
CA LEU A 395 2.76 6.18 -18.93
C LEU A 395 4.03 5.38 -19.26
N LEU A 396 4.53 5.56 -20.49
CA LEU A 396 5.74 4.85 -20.94
C LEU A 396 6.97 5.25 -20.12
N ALA A 397 7.11 6.55 -19.83
CA ALA A 397 8.16 7.06 -18.96
C ALA A 397 8.06 6.48 -17.53
N PHE A 398 6.83 6.33 -16.99
CA PHE A 398 6.62 5.71 -15.69
C PHE A 398 7.07 4.24 -15.67
N ILE A 399 6.63 3.45 -16.65
CA ILE A 399 6.98 2.03 -16.75
C ILE A 399 8.50 1.87 -16.96
N GLY A 400 9.10 2.66 -17.84
CA GLY A 400 10.55 2.66 -18.08
C GLY A 400 11.33 3.00 -16.80
N LEU A 401 10.92 4.03 -16.08
CA LEU A 401 11.56 4.43 -14.81
C LEU A 401 11.36 3.39 -13.70
N TYR A 402 10.18 2.75 -13.64
CA TYR A 402 9.90 1.66 -12.69
C TYR A 402 10.86 0.48 -12.91
N LEU A 403 10.97 0.02 -14.14
CA LEU A 403 11.86 -1.08 -14.51
C LEU A 403 13.34 -0.71 -14.28
N PHE A 404 13.75 0.49 -14.67
CA PHE A 404 15.11 0.98 -14.49
C PHE A 404 15.49 1.02 -13.00
N LEU A 405 14.62 1.55 -12.14
CA LEU A 405 14.84 1.58 -10.70
C LEU A 405 14.89 0.16 -10.10
N ALA A 406 13.99 -0.73 -10.54
CA ALA A 406 13.98 -2.12 -10.10
C ALA A 406 15.30 -2.83 -10.44
N VAL A 407 15.80 -2.67 -11.67
CA VAL A 407 17.06 -3.28 -12.11
C VAL A 407 18.27 -2.73 -11.32
N ILE A 408 18.34 -1.41 -11.12
CA ILE A 408 19.45 -0.80 -10.37
C ILE A 408 19.45 -1.28 -8.92
N CYS A 409 18.29 -1.27 -8.24
CA CYS A 409 18.23 -1.66 -6.84
C CYS A 409 18.49 -3.17 -6.67
N ALA A 410 17.97 -4.03 -7.55
CA ALA A 410 18.31 -5.44 -7.54
C ALA A 410 19.79 -5.68 -7.76
N PHE A 411 20.42 -4.98 -8.71
CA PHE A 411 21.85 -5.07 -8.96
C PHE A 411 22.70 -4.65 -7.74
N THR A 412 22.29 -3.56 -7.06
CA THR A 412 23.01 -3.11 -5.85
C THR A 412 22.89 -4.12 -4.70
N MET A 413 21.76 -4.81 -4.56
CA MET A 413 21.59 -5.88 -3.57
C MET A 413 22.43 -7.12 -3.92
N ILE A 414 22.46 -7.52 -5.19
CA ILE A 414 23.32 -8.62 -5.67
C ILE A 414 24.82 -8.28 -5.42
N ALA A 415 25.23 -7.04 -5.74
CA ALA A 415 26.59 -6.59 -5.50
C ALA A 415 26.96 -6.56 -4.00
N ALA A 416 25.98 -6.44 -3.11
CA ALA A 416 26.14 -6.56 -1.66
C ALA A 416 26.13 -8.02 -1.15
N GLY A 417 26.05 -9.00 -2.05
CA GLY A 417 26.17 -10.44 -1.71
C GLY A 417 24.85 -11.16 -1.45
N ILE A 418 23.70 -10.52 -1.73
CA ILE A 418 22.39 -11.18 -1.61
C ILE A 418 22.14 -12.00 -2.89
N ASP A 419 21.58 -13.20 -2.75
CA ASP A 419 21.22 -14.05 -3.90
C ASP A 419 20.38 -13.32 -4.94
N SER A 420 20.56 -13.67 -6.21
CA SER A 420 19.92 -12.99 -7.35
C SER A 420 18.40 -13.08 -7.31
N THR A 421 17.85 -14.25 -6.97
CA THR A 421 16.39 -14.47 -6.88
C THR A 421 15.79 -13.66 -5.74
N ASN A 422 16.45 -13.70 -4.57
CA ASN A 422 16.04 -12.91 -3.40
C ASN A 422 16.12 -11.41 -3.71
N SER A 423 17.21 -10.92 -4.31
CA SER A 423 17.39 -9.50 -4.66
C SER A 423 16.30 -8.98 -5.61
N MET A 424 15.97 -9.76 -6.64
CA MET A 424 14.92 -9.39 -7.60
C MET A 424 13.53 -9.37 -6.95
N THR A 425 13.20 -10.37 -6.15
CA THR A 425 11.88 -10.48 -5.53
C THR A 425 11.71 -9.48 -4.38
N ILE A 426 12.75 -9.23 -3.57
CA ILE A 426 12.78 -8.16 -2.56
C ILE A 426 12.52 -6.80 -3.20
N THR A 427 13.24 -6.50 -4.29
CA THR A 427 13.08 -5.23 -5.00
C THR A 427 11.67 -5.08 -5.59
N LEU A 428 11.15 -6.14 -6.23
CA LEU A 428 9.82 -6.13 -6.82
C LEU A 428 8.73 -5.98 -5.73
N SER A 429 8.86 -6.72 -4.63
CA SER A 429 7.95 -6.66 -3.49
C SER A 429 7.97 -5.27 -2.82
N SER A 430 9.16 -4.70 -2.59
CA SER A 430 9.31 -3.37 -1.98
C SER A 430 8.75 -2.27 -2.87
N LEU A 431 9.08 -2.28 -4.16
CA LEU A 431 8.63 -1.25 -5.11
C LEU A 431 7.13 -1.41 -5.46
N GLY A 432 6.62 -2.65 -5.44
CA GLY A 432 5.19 -2.95 -5.60
C GLY A 432 4.37 -2.74 -4.34
N ASN A 433 4.99 -2.57 -3.16
CA ASN A 433 4.35 -2.57 -1.84
C ASN A 433 3.52 -3.84 -1.59
N VAL A 434 4.11 -5.03 -1.80
CA VAL A 434 3.42 -6.34 -1.72
C VAL A 434 3.68 -7.05 -0.39
N GLY A 435 4.94 -6.99 0.11
CA GLY A 435 5.40 -7.56 1.37
C GLY A 435 6.14 -8.89 1.22
N PRO A 436 5.49 -10.00 0.89
CA PRO A 436 6.17 -11.28 0.73
C PRO A 436 7.12 -11.29 -0.47
N THR A 437 8.09 -12.18 -0.41
CA THR A 437 9.04 -12.47 -1.49
C THR A 437 8.79 -13.86 -2.07
N LEU A 438 9.50 -14.23 -3.12
CA LEU A 438 9.43 -15.54 -3.77
C LEU A 438 10.81 -16.22 -3.76
N GLY A 439 11.65 -15.91 -2.77
CA GLY A 439 12.98 -16.49 -2.62
C GLY A 439 12.95 -17.81 -1.85
N LEU A 440 14.07 -18.57 -1.94
CA LEU A 440 14.26 -19.79 -1.16
C LEU A 440 14.81 -19.50 0.25
N GLU A 441 15.59 -18.43 0.39
CA GLU A 441 16.16 -18.02 1.69
C GLU A 441 15.24 -17.06 2.43
N ILE A 442 14.52 -16.20 1.69
CA ILE A 442 13.51 -15.29 2.21
C ILE A 442 12.25 -15.53 1.40
N GLY A 443 11.49 -16.53 1.82
CA GLY A 443 10.26 -16.97 1.14
C GLY A 443 9.02 -16.15 1.53
N PRO A 444 7.85 -16.51 1.00
CA PRO A 444 6.61 -15.81 1.25
C PRO A 444 6.19 -15.80 2.72
N THR A 445 6.61 -16.79 3.49
CA THR A 445 6.27 -17.00 4.90
C THR A 445 7.37 -16.58 5.86
N MET A 446 8.49 -16.04 5.36
CA MET A 446 9.65 -15.70 6.18
C MET A 446 9.74 -14.20 6.45
N SER A 447 10.32 -13.86 7.60
CA SER A 447 10.60 -12.45 7.94
C SER A 447 11.85 -11.93 7.20
N TRP A 448 11.96 -10.59 7.16
CA TRP A 448 13.09 -9.90 6.57
C TRP A 448 14.18 -9.55 7.62
N ASN A 449 14.12 -10.18 8.78
CA ASN A 449 15.01 -9.88 9.90
C ASN A 449 16.49 -10.13 9.56
N GLU A 450 16.77 -11.20 8.84
CA GLU A 450 18.15 -11.60 8.47
C GLU A 450 18.77 -10.74 7.37
N LEU A 451 18.00 -9.87 6.71
CA LEU A 451 18.54 -8.99 5.69
C LEU A 451 19.57 -8.01 6.28
N PRO A 452 20.65 -7.71 5.54
CA PRO A 452 21.59 -6.65 5.92
C PRO A 452 20.89 -5.28 6.04
N ASP A 453 21.36 -4.45 6.97
CA ASP A 453 20.81 -3.10 7.18
C ASP A 453 20.76 -2.27 5.89
N PHE A 454 21.78 -2.36 5.04
CA PHE A 454 21.81 -1.70 3.74
C PHE A 454 20.60 -2.09 2.86
N ALA A 455 20.26 -3.38 2.79
CA ALA A 455 19.13 -3.85 2.01
C ALA A 455 17.79 -3.35 2.60
N LYS A 456 17.68 -3.29 3.93
CA LYS A 456 16.51 -2.72 4.63
C LYS A 456 16.30 -1.23 4.30
N TRP A 457 17.39 -0.45 4.24
CA TRP A 457 17.31 0.96 3.86
C TRP A 457 16.91 1.16 2.39
N ILE A 458 17.49 0.38 1.47
CA ILE A 458 17.07 0.39 0.05
C ILE A 458 15.59 0.01 -0.08
N SER A 459 15.19 -1.06 0.60
CA SER A 459 13.78 -1.51 0.57
C SER A 459 12.84 -0.46 1.15
N SER A 460 13.19 0.18 2.27
CA SER A 460 12.40 1.27 2.85
C SER A 460 12.25 2.46 1.88
N PHE A 461 13.30 2.80 1.14
CA PHE A 461 13.24 3.81 0.10
C PHE A 461 12.34 3.38 -1.07
N LEU A 462 12.45 2.13 -1.53
CA LEU A 462 11.60 1.58 -2.59
C LEU A 462 10.13 1.54 -2.18
N MET A 463 9.82 1.17 -0.94
CA MET A 463 8.46 1.19 -0.39
C MET A 463 7.85 2.59 -0.43
N LEU A 464 8.62 3.62 -0.06
CA LEU A 464 8.20 5.02 -0.14
C LEU A 464 7.94 5.45 -1.59
N VAL A 465 8.89 5.14 -2.50
CA VAL A 465 8.81 5.49 -3.91
C VAL A 465 7.64 4.79 -4.59
N GLY A 466 7.43 3.51 -4.30
CA GLY A 466 6.30 2.72 -4.80
C GLY A 466 4.96 3.32 -4.37
N ARG A 467 4.82 3.61 -3.06
CA ARG A 467 3.57 4.14 -2.49
C ARG A 467 3.18 5.51 -3.03
N LEU A 468 4.14 6.40 -3.21
CA LEU A 468 3.93 7.77 -3.70
C LEU A 468 4.01 7.90 -5.23
N GLU A 469 4.05 6.77 -5.95
CA GLU A 469 4.13 6.74 -7.42
C GLU A 469 5.34 7.50 -8.00
N LEU A 470 6.50 6.89 -7.91
CA LEU A 470 7.82 7.27 -8.46
C LEU A 470 8.07 8.77 -8.66
N PHE A 471 7.31 9.43 -9.56
CA PHE A 471 7.53 10.83 -9.90
C PHE A 471 7.38 11.78 -8.73
N SER A 472 6.49 11.49 -7.77
CA SER A 472 6.24 12.37 -6.61
C SER A 472 7.43 12.44 -5.66
N VAL A 473 8.22 11.37 -5.57
CA VAL A 473 9.43 11.31 -4.74
C VAL A 473 10.65 11.68 -5.57
N LEU A 474 10.82 11.10 -6.76
CA LEU A 474 12.03 11.26 -7.55
C LEU A 474 12.22 12.69 -8.08
N VAL A 475 11.15 13.47 -8.25
CA VAL A 475 11.26 14.90 -8.61
C VAL A 475 12.06 15.69 -7.58
N LEU A 476 12.07 15.27 -6.30
CA LEU A 476 12.85 15.95 -5.25
C LEU A 476 14.37 15.83 -5.46
N PHE A 477 14.82 14.83 -6.18
CA PHE A 477 16.24 14.60 -6.50
C PHE A 477 16.68 15.32 -7.78
N THR A 478 15.76 15.98 -8.49
CA THR A 478 16.10 16.73 -9.70
C THR A 478 16.62 18.14 -9.38
N PRO A 479 17.71 18.60 -10.03
CA PRO A 479 18.23 19.97 -9.80
C PRO A 479 17.19 21.05 -10.11
N SER A 480 16.29 20.81 -11.05
CA SER A 480 15.22 21.74 -11.42
C SER A 480 14.18 21.98 -10.32
N PHE A 481 14.04 21.02 -9.39
CA PHE A 481 13.15 21.19 -8.24
C PHE A 481 13.65 22.29 -7.27
N TRP A 482 14.96 22.42 -7.11
CA TRP A 482 15.59 23.35 -6.17
C TRP A 482 15.93 24.71 -6.77
N LYS A 483 15.98 24.83 -8.11
CA LYS A 483 16.21 26.10 -8.79
C LYS A 483 14.97 27.00 -8.71
N GLU A 484 15.17 28.28 -8.43
CA GLU A 484 14.11 29.28 -8.58
C GLU A 484 13.91 29.58 -10.07
N ASN A 485 12.67 29.58 -10.52
CA ASN A 485 12.27 30.10 -11.83
C ASN A 485 11.80 31.55 -11.64
#